data_df6a3f49da585e17faf1385b8aae3c19
#
_entry.id   df6a3f49da585e17faf1385b8aae3c19
#
_cell.length_a   1.000
_cell.length_b   1.000
_cell.length_c   1.000
_cell.angle_alpha   90.00
_cell.angle_beta   90.00
_cell.angle_gamma   90.00
#
_symmetry.space_group_name_H-M   'P 1'
#
loop_
_entity.id
_entity.type
_entity.pdbx_description
1 polymer ?
#
loop_
_entity_poly.entity_id
_entity_poly.type
_entity_poly.pdbx_seq_one_letter_code
_entity_poly.pdbx_strand_id
1 'polypeptide(L)'
;MRYRTFTEHDYEALQALDLSAQRGADPAFDTLPERERDGRTHSSLAALKFYERSEHSFVAELGGDLHGFVFAQSVWQGDRPIVLVRTLTLRPGAAPEVAGGLLHAVVKSAYDTAVYEVHFPLTPALAGAAAQEEAVVTGQYAVCHLGTRAKTAPGERLAPQD
;
A
#
# COMPACT_ATOMS: atom_id res chain seq x y z
N MET A 1 -11.99 12.63 -9.58
CA MET A 1 -11.20 11.44 -9.19
C MET A 1 -12.10 10.22 -9.20
N ARG A 2 -11.68 9.15 -9.85
CA ARG A 2 -12.37 7.86 -9.92
C ARG A 2 -11.54 6.82 -9.18
N TYR A 3 -12.17 6.06 -8.30
CA TYR A 3 -11.56 4.91 -7.63
C TYR A 3 -12.15 3.65 -8.24
N ARG A 4 -11.30 2.78 -8.79
CA ARG A 4 -11.71 1.56 -9.47
C ARG A 4 -10.71 0.44 -9.26
N THR A 5 -11.14 -0.80 -9.44
CA THR A 5 -10.21 -1.92 -9.59
C THR A 5 -9.32 -1.71 -10.81
N PHE A 6 -8.14 -2.27 -10.79
CA PHE A 6 -7.21 -2.21 -11.92
C PHE A 6 -7.22 -3.53 -12.73
N THR A 7 -6.67 -3.47 -13.92
CA THR A 7 -6.54 -4.59 -14.84
C THR A 7 -5.12 -4.64 -15.40
N GLU A 8 -4.81 -5.65 -16.19
CA GLU A 8 -3.51 -5.76 -16.87
C GLU A 8 -3.13 -4.54 -17.71
N HIS A 9 -4.11 -3.78 -18.22
CA HIS A 9 -3.89 -2.54 -18.95
C HIS A 9 -3.27 -1.42 -18.07
N ASP A 10 -3.39 -1.52 -16.76
CA ASP A 10 -2.85 -0.55 -15.81
C ASP A 10 -1.43 -0.91 -15.34
N TYR A 11 -0.92 -2.10 -15.64
CA TYR A 11 0.32 -2.62 -15.06
C TYR A 11 1.52 -1.71 -15.27
N GLU A 12 1.72 -1.25 -16.51
CA GLU A 12 2.83 -0.35 -16.84
C GLU A 12 2.74 0.97 -16.08
N ALA A 13 1.55 1.56 -16.04
CA ALA A 13 1.30 2.80 -15.29
C ALA A 13 1.48 2.62 -13.78
N LEU A 14 1.07 1.48 -13.21
CA LEU A 14 1.27 1.14 -11.81
C LEU A 14 2.76 1.00 -11.47
N GLN A 15 3.53 0.31 -12.31
CA GLN A 15 4.97 0.17 -12.12
C GLN A 15 5.70 1.51 -12.21
N ALA A 16 5.33 2.35 -13.18
CA ALA A 16 5.88 3.69 -13.32
C ALA A 16 5.55 4.59 -12.11
N LEU A 17 4.33 4.51 -11.58
CA LEU A 17 3.91 5.25 -10.41
C LEU A 17 4.68 4.79 -9.16
N ASP A 18 4.78 3.48 -8.93
CA ASP A 18 5.52 2.93 -7.80
C ASP A 18 6.99 3.35 -7.82
N LEU A 19 7.65 3.22 -8.97
CA LEU A 19 9.03 3.64 -9.15
C LEU A 19 9.22 5.15 -8.90
N SER A 20 8.31 5.97 -9.39
CA SER A 20 8.31 7.42 -9.14
C SER A 20 8.15 7.74 -7.65
N ALA A 21 7.28 7.02 -6.95
CA ALA A 21 7.07 7.17 -5.51
C ALA A 21 8.32 6.78 -4.70
N GLN A 22 9.00 5.67 -5.07
CA GLN A 22 10.24 5.24 -4.42
C GLN A 22 11.36 6.28 -4.58
N ARG A 23 11.51 6.83 -5.79
CA ARG A 23 12.47 7.91 -6.06
C ARG A 23 12.14 9.19 -5.31
N GLY A 24 10.86 9.50 -5.17
CA GLY A 24 10.40 10.65 -4.39
C GLY A 24 10.66 10.50 -2.89
N ALA A 25 10.56 9.28 -2.37
CA ALA A 25 10.78 8.97 -0.95
C ALA A 25 12.27 8.89 -0.59
N ASP A 26 13.11 8.42 -1.51
CA ASP A 26 14.56 8.26 -1.31
C ASP A 26 15.32 8.76 -2.54
N PRO A 27 15.95 9.95 -2.48
CA PRO A 27 16.76 10.48 -3.59
C PRO A 27 17.93 9.57 -4.01
N ALA A 28 18.38 8.69 -3.11
CA ALA A 28 19.46 7.74 -3.40
C ALA A 28 18.95 6.40 -3.98
N PHE A 29 17.63 6.26 -4.21
CA PHE A 29 17.01 5.00 -4.63
C PHE A 29 17.71 4.36 -5.84
N ASP A 30 18.03 5.14 -6.88
CA ASP A 30 18.64 4.62 -8.10
C ASP A 30 20.09 4.15 -7.90
N THR A 31 20.75 4.54 -6.80
CA THR A 31 22.11 4.11 -6.43
C THR A 31 22.13 2.83 -5.60
N LEU A 32 20.97 2.37 -5.13
CA LEU A 32 20.88 1.15 -4.34
C LEU A 32 21.17 -0.08 -5.21
N PRO A 33 21.64 -1.18 -4.60
CA PRO A 33 21.75 -2.46 -5.28
C PRO A 33 20.39 -2.89 -5.87
N GLU A 34 20.41 -3.53 -7.05
CA GLU A 34 19.21 -3.96 -7.76
C GLU A 34 18.25 -4.73 -6.85
N ARG A 35 18.75 -5.72 -6.12
CA ARG A 35 17.97 -6.52 -5.18
C ARG A 35 17.26 -5.68 -4.10
N GLU A 36 17.90 -4.59 -3.64
CA GLU A 36 17.27 -3.69 -2.68
C GLU A 36 16.18 -2.83 -3.34
N ARG A 37 16.43 -2.33 -4.55
CA ARG A 37 15.42 -1.60 -5.33
C ARG A 37 14.19 -2.47 -5.57
N ASP A 38 14.38 -3.70 -6.02
CA ASP A 38 13.31 -4.68 -6.25
C ASP A 38 12.55 -5.00 -4.95
N GLY A 39 13.27 -5.06 -3.84
CA GLY A 39 12.66 -5.28 -2.52
C GLY A 39 11.83 -4.13 -1.99
N ARG A 40 12.01 -2.91 -2.51
CA ARG A 40 11.24 -1.72 -2.12
C ARG A 40 10.05 -1.44 -3.02
N THR A 41 10.05 -1.94 -4.25
CA THR A 41 8.91 -1.83 -5.15
C THR A 41 7.81 -2.82 -4.76
N HIS A 42 6.56 -2.44 -5.00
CA HIS A 42 5.36 -3.21 -4.62
C HIS A 42 4.60 -3.73 -5.83
N SER A 43 4.99 -3.30 -7.04
CA SER A 43 4.26 -3.53 -8.29
C SER A 43 4.97 -4.49 -9.25
N SER A 44 5.68 -5.49 -8.72
CA SER A 44 6.19 -6.58 -9.56
C SER A 44 5.05 -7.27 -10.31
N LEU A 45 5.33 -7.88 -11.47
CA LEU A 45 4.31 -8.57 -12.26
C LEU A 45 3.57 -9.63 -11.44
N ALA A 46 4.27 -10.34 -10.56
CA ALA A 46 3.67 -11.34 -9.67
C ALA A 46 2.71 -10.68 -8.66
N ALA A 47 3.10 -9.54 -8.06
CA ALA A 47 2.25 -8.79 -7.16
C ALA A 47 1.01 -8.24 -7.87
N LEU A 48 1.18 -7.65 -9.06
CA LEU A 48 0.06 -7.11 -9.84
C LEU A 48 -0.96 -8.20 -10.18
N LYS A 49 -0.52 -9.35 -10.69
CA LYS A 49 -1.41 -10.50 -10.98
C LYS A 49 -2.11 -11.04 -9.72
N PHE A 50 -1.46 -10.95 -8.57
CA PHE A 50 -2.05 -11.36 -7.30
C PHE A 50 -3.14 -10.38 -6.86
N TYR A 51 -2.83 -9.07 -6.83
CA TYR A 51 -3.76 -8.05 -6.35
C TYR A 51 -4.88 -7.70 -7.33
N GLU A 52 -4.69 -7.91 -8.64
CA GLU A 52 -5.76 -7.78 -9.64
C GLU A 52 -6.95 -8.72 -9.34
N ARG A 53 -6.69 -9.86 -8.74
CA ARG A 53 -7.72 -10.82 -8.33
C ARG A 53 -8.38 -10.49 -7.01
N SER A 54 -7.85 -9.53 -6.29
CA SER A 54 -8.41 -9.08 -5.02
C SER A 54 -9.51 -8.05 -5.26
N GLU A 55 -10.66 -8.27 -4.67
CA GLU A 55 -11.80 -7.34 -4.70
C GLU A 55 -11.53 -6.04 -3.93
N HIS A 56 -10.40 -5.97 -3.20
CA HIS A 56 -10.07 -4.89 -2.28
C HIS A 56 -8.90 -4.02 -2.75
N SER A 57 -8.42 -4.21 -3.98
CA SER A 57 -7.31 -3.43 -4.54
C SER A 57 -7.81 -2.43 -5.58
N PHE A 58 -7.40 -1.16 -5.43
CA PHE A 58 -7.94 -0.06 -6.22
C PHE A 58 -6.84 0.88 -6.74
N VAL A 59 -7.17 1.57 -7.81
CA VAL A 59 -6.41 2.71 -8.34
C VAL A 59 -7.25 3.98 -8.26
N ALA A 60 -6.58 5.11 -8.07
CA ALA A 60 -7.15 6.44 -8.18
C ALA A 60 -6.77 7.03 -9.54
N GLU A 61 -7.77 7.28 -10.39
CA GLU A 61 -7.60 7.76 -11.77
C GLU A 61 -8.22 9.15 -11.93
N LEU A 62 -7.53 10.03 -12.64
CA LEU A 62 -8.05 11.31 -13.05
C LEU A 62 -7.55 11.64 -14.47
N GLY A 63 -8.48 11.81 -15.41
CA GLY A 63 -8.14 12.16 -16.79
C GLY A 63 -7.33 11.10 -17.56
N GLY A 64 -7.39 9.84 -17.14
CA GLY A 64 -6.60 8.73 -17.67
C GLY A 64 -5.26 8.48 -16.95
N ASP A 65 -4.85 9.39 -16.08
CA ASP A 65 -3.62 9.24 -15.28
C ASP A 65 -3.90 8.61 -13.92
N LEU A 66 -2.99 7.74 -13.46
CA LEU A 66 -3.02 7.18 -12.12
C LEU A 66 -2.36 8.15 -11.12
N HIS A 67 -3.07 8.44 -10.03
CA HIS A 67 -2.63 9.32 -8.95
C HIS A 67 -2.25 8.55 -7.68
N GLY A 68 -2.61 7.29 -7.59
CA GLY A 68 -2.27 6.40 -6.49
C GLY A 68 -2.88 5.03 -6.66
N PHE A 69 -2.45 4.11 -5.83
CA PHE A 69 -3.03 2.76 -5.74
C PHE A 69 -3.00 2.25 -4.30
N VAL A 70 -3.89 1.32 -4.02
CA VAL A 70 -3.91 0.54 -2.79
C VAL A 70 -3.98 -0.93 -3.12
N PHE A 71 -3.10 -1.73 -2.52
CA PHE A 71 -3.13 -3.18 -2.59
C PHE A 71 -3.58 -3.74 -1.25
N ALA A 72 -4.68 -4.43 -1.26
CA ALA A 72 -5.29 -5.05 -0.11
C ALA A 72 -5.85 -6.42 -0.47
N GLN A 73 -6.00 -7.28 0.51
CA GLN A 73 -6.49 -8.64 0.35
C GLN A 73 -7.21 -9.11 1.59
N SER A 74 -8.15 -10.03 1.43
CA SER A 74 -8.71 -10.76 2.55
C SER A 74 -7.69 -11.75 3.10
N VAL A 75 -7.59 -11.78 4.43
CA VAL A 75 -6.79 -12.78 5.17
C VAL A 75 -7.59 -13.28 6.37
N TRP A 76 -7.35 -14.50 6.81
CA TRP A 76 -7.95 -15.01 8.04
C TRP A 76 -7.18 -14.50 9.25
N GLN A 77 -7.92 -14.01 10.24
CA GLN A 77 -7.40 -13.66 11.54
C GLN A 77 -8.26 -14.32 12.62
N GLY A 78 -7.70 -15.33 13.26
CA GLY A 78 -8.48 -16.15 14.20
C GLY A 78 -9.58 -16.91 13.46
N ASP A 79 -10.83 -16.62 13.79
CA ASP A 79 -12.04 -17.29 13.30
C ASP A 79 -12.79 -16.50 12.21
N ARG A 80 -12.24 -15.38 11.77
CA ARG A 80 -12.91 -14.47 10.81
C ARG A 80 -11.94 -13.87 9.79
N PRO A 81 -12.45 -13.52 8.59
CA PRO A 81 -11.64 -12.77 7.64
C PRO A 81 -11.54 -11.30 8.04
N ILE A 82 -10.41 -10.71 7.70
CA ILE A 82 -10.20 -9.25 7.69
C ILE A 82 -9.71 -8.84 6.31
N VAL A 83 -9.83 -7.56 5.95
CA VAL A 83 -9.10 -7.00 4.82
C VAL A 83 -7.81 -6.38 5.33
N LEU A 84 -6.69 -6.81 4.79
CA LEU A 84 -5.37 -6.29 5.12
C LEU A 84 -4.85 -5.43 3.97
N VAL A 85 -4.68 -4.14 4.22
CA VAL A 85 -3.98 -3.23 3.31
C VAL A 85 -2.48 -3.49 3.41
N ARG A 86 -1.86 -3.88 2.31
CA ARG A 86 -0.42 -4.17 2.24
C ARG A 86 0.38 -2.97 1.85
N THR A 87 -0.13 -2.16 0.94
CA THR A 87 0.51 -0.93 0.51
C THR A 87 -0.52 0.07 0.04
N LEU A 88 -0.24 1.34 0.26
CA LEU A 88 -0.92 2.46 -0.34
C LEU A 88 0.15 3.43 -0.82
N THR A 89 0.19 3.64 -2.11
CA THR A 89 1.20 4.45 -2.78
C THR A 89 0.53 5.59 -3.53
N LEU A 90 1.06 6.79 -3.36
CA LEU A 90 0.59 7.98 -4.05
C LEU A 90 1.64 8.47 -5.05
N ARG A 91 1.20 9.05 -6.15
CA ARG A 91 2.07 9.83 -7.05
C ARG A 91 2.70 10.97 -6.25
N PRO A 92 4.00 11.27 -6.42
CA PRO A 92 4.60 12.46 -5.83
C PRO A 92 3.80 13.71 -6.17
N GLY A 93 3.43 14.49 -5.15
CA GLY A 93 2.61 15.68 -5.31
C GLY A 93 1.10 15.42 -5.48
N ALA A 94 0.63 14.20 -5.31
CA ALA A 94 -0.80 13.92 -5.29
C ALA A 94 -1.50 14.63 -4.12
N ALA A 95 -2.74 15.07 -4.36
CA ALA A 95 -3.54 15.70 -3.33
C ALA A 95 -3.82 14.74 -2.15
N PRO A 96 -3.83 15.22 -0.90
CA PRO A 96 -4.05 14.36 0.28
C PRO A 96 -5.34 13.54 0.23
N GLU A 97 -6.36 14.06 -0.44
CA GLU A 97 -7.67 13.41 -0.58
C GLU A 97 -7.60 12.09 -1.37
N VAL A 98 -6.56 11.90 -2.17
CA VAL A 98 -6.36 10.66 -2.92
C VAL A 98 -6.16 9.48 -1.98
N ALA A 99 -5.38 9.66 -0.91
CA ALA A 99 -5.19 8.62 0.12
C ALA A 99 -6.51 8.27 0.80
N GLY A 100 -7.29 9.29 1.17
CA GLY A 100 -8.60 9.10 1.80
C GLY A 100 -9.57 8.34 0.90
N GLY A 101 -9.66 8.72 -0.36
CA GLY A 101 -10.54 8.03 -1.30
C GLY A 101 -10.13 6.58 -1.59
N LEU A 102 -8.83 6.28 -1.64
CA LEU A 102 -8.33 4.91 -1.76
C LEU A 102 -8.67 4.08 -0.51
N LEU A 103 -8.44 4.61 0.69
CA LEU A 103 -8.80 3.92 1.92
C LEU A 103 -10.31 3.70 2.01
N HIS A 104 -11.12 4.72 1.71
CA HIS A 104 -12.57 4.61 1.67
C HIS A 104 -13.07 3.53 0.69
N ALA A 105 -12.44 3.43 -0.50
CA ALA A 105 -12.77 2.38 -1.46
C ALA A 105 -12.53 0.97 -0.89
N VAL A 106 -11.44 0.78 -0.13
CA VAL A 106 -11.16 -0.49 0.55
C VAL A 106 -12.20 -0.76 1.65
N VAL A 107 -12.49 0.22 2.51
CA VAL A 107 -13.49 0.09 3.58
C VAL A 107 -14.86 -0.27 2.99
N LYS A 108 -15.27 0.44 1.94
CA LYS A 108 -16.54 0.14 1.25
C LYS A 108 -16.55 -1.27 0.67
N SER A 109 -15.50 -1.70 -0.02
CA SER A 109 -15.43 -3.04 -0.62
C SER A 109 -15.44 -4.14 0.44
N ALA A 110 -14.78 -3.93 1.59
CA ALA A 110 -14.83 -4.85 2.71
C ALA A 110 -16.26 -5.00 3.23
N TYR A 111 -16.96 -3.88 3.46
CA TYR A 111 -18.35 -3.89 3.90
C TYR A 111 -19.28 -4.59 2.90
N ASP A 112 -19.12 -4.30 1.60
CA ASP A 112 -19.92 -4.89 0.51
C ASP A 112 -19.74 -6.43 0.42
N THR A 113 -18.61 -6.96 0.88
CA THR A 113 -18.30 -8.40 0.92
C THR A 113 -18.50 -9.04 2.31
N ALA A 114 -19.14 -8.33 3.22
CA ALA A 114 -19.39 -8.75 4.60
C ALA A 114 -18.12 -9.04 5.43
N VAL A 115 -17.06 -8.30 5.16
CA VAL A 115 -15.84 -8.26 5.99
C VAL A 115 -15.85 -6.95 6.76
N TYR A 116 -15.84 -7.01 8.09
CA TYR A 116 -16.12 -5.86 8.96
C TYR A 116 -14.91 -5.28 9.67
N GLU A 117 -13.72 -5.72 9.29
CA GLU A 117 -12.46 -5.14 9.78
C GLU A 117 -11.51 -4.90 8.61
N VAL A 118 -10.94 -3.70 8.56
CA VAL A 118 -9.86 -3.33 7.63
C VAL A 118 -8.64 -2.94 8.44
N HIS A 119 -7.54 -3.65 8.23
CA HIS A 119 -6.27 -3.38 8.90
C HIS A 119 -5.30 -2.71 7.93
N PHE A 120 -4.64 -1.66 8.36
CA PHE A 120 -3.68 -0.92 7.55
C PHE A 120 -2.57 -0.31 8.40
N PRO A 121 -1.36 -0.16 7.86
CA PRO A 121 -0.29 0.58 8.54
C PRO A 121 -0.65 2.07 8.58
N LEU A 122 -0.68 2.65 9.78
CA LEU A 122 -0.94 4.08 9.94
C LEU A 122 0.31 4.88 9.57
N THR A 123 0.21 5.67 8.53
CA THR A 123 1.25 6.61 8.10
C THR A 123 0.76 8.06 8.26
N PRO A 124 1.67 9.06 8.29
CA PRO A 124 1.25 10.46 8.32
C PRO A 124 0.28 10.84 7.19
N ALA A 125 0.47 10.28 6.00
CA ALA A 125 -0.41 10.52 4.85
C ALA A 125 -1.82 9.95 5.04
N LEU A 126 -1.98 8.93 5.89
CA LEU A 126 -3.27 8.27 6.16
C LEU A 126 -3.95 8.77 7.43
N ALA A 127 -3.29 9.57 8.27
CA ALA A 127 -3.82 9.96 9.58
C ALA A 127 -5.20 10.64 9.48
N GLY A 128 -5.36 11.58 8.56
CA GLY A 128 -6.64 12.26 8.33
C GLY A 128 -7.73 11.32 7.82
N ALA A 129 -7.39 10.46 6.87
CA ALA A 129 -8.31 9.47 6.31
C ALA A 129 -8.72 8.42 7.36
N ALA A 130 -7.76 7.95 8.17
CA ALA A 130 -8.04 7.03 9.26
C ALA A 130 -9.02 7.61 10.28
N ALA A 131 -8.88 8.89 10.62
CA ALA A 131 -9.81 9.58 11.52
C ALA A 131 -11.21 9.70 10.91
N GLN A 132 -11.34 9.94 9.61
CA GLN A 132 -12.63 10.00 8.90
C GLN A 132 -13.34 8.62 8.88
N GLU A 133 -12.59 7.54 8.79
CA GLU A 133 -13.11 6.17 8.85
C GLU A 133 -13.24 5.65 10.31
N GLU A 134 -13.12 6.52 11.31
CA GLU A 134 -13.22 6.20 12.75
C GLU A 134 -12.26 5.07 13.19
N ALA A 135 -11.09 4.99 12.55
CA ALA A 135 -10.13 3.95 12.84
C ALA A 135 -9.50 4.10 14.23
N VAL A 136 -9.21 2.97 14.88
CA VAL A 136 -8.53 2.92 16.16
C VAL A 136 -7.15 2.29 16.01
N VAL A 137 -6.16 2.83 16.72
CA VAL A 137 -4.80 2.25 16.74
C VAL A 137 -4.76 1.13 17.78
N THR A 138 -4.54 -0.11 17.32
CA THR A 138 -4.51 -1.29 18.19
C THR A 138 -3.10 -1.74 18.58
N GLY A 139 -2.07 -1.23 17.91
CA GLY A 139 -0.68 -1.57 18.17
C GLY A 139 0.28 -1.02 17.14
N GLN A 140 1.54 -1.39 17.25
CA GLN A 140 2.59 -1.06 16.31
C GLN A 140 2.87 -2.24 15.38
N TYR A 141 3.32 -1.95 14.16
CA TYR A 141 3.69 -2.95 13.15
C TYR A 141 5.21 -3.02 13.03
N ALA A 142 5.78 -4.23 13.13
CA ALA A 142 7.21 -4.46 12.96
C ALA A 142 7.47 -5.52 11.90
N VAL A 143 8.62 -5.43 11.24
CA VAL A 143 9.04 -6.36 10.19
C VAL A 143 10.44 -6.88 10.48
N CYS A 144 10.61 -8.19 10.44
CA CYS A 144 11.93 -8.82 10.42
C CYS A 144 12.37 -9.01 8.96
N HIS A 145 13.31 -8.21 8.49
CA HIS A 145 13.92 -8.42 7.18
C HIS A 145 15.00 -9.47 7.28
N LEU A 146 14.96 -10.45 6.38
CA LEU A 146 15.90 -11.57 6.35
C LEU A 146 16.94 -11.43 5.24
N GLY A 147 18.06 -12.12 5.39
CA GLY A 147 19.15 -12.12 4.42
C GLY A 147 19.78 -10.73 4.25
N THR A 148 20.11 -10.36 3.03
CA THR A 148 20.80 -9.10 2.75
C THR A 148 19.99 -7.86 3.10
N ARG A 149 18.67 -7.93 3.05
CA ARG A 149 17.78 -6.82 3.41
C ARG A 149 17.77 -6.52 4.92
N ALA A 150 18.22 -7.41 5.75
CA ALA A 150 18.31 -7.17 7.19
C ALA A 150 19.15 -5.92 7.54
N LYS A 151 20.09 -5.52 6.67
CA LYS A 151 20.94 -4.33 6.87
C LYS A 151 20.48 -3.10 6.11
N THR A 152 19.84 -3.28 4.95
CA THR A 152 19.56 -2.21 3.98
C THR A 152 18.10 -1.77 3.96
N ALA A 153 17.17 -2.59 4.44
CA ALA A 153 15.75 -2.24 4.46
C ALA A 153 15.50 -1.02 5.36
N PRO A 154 14.62 -0.09 4.92
CA PRO A 154 14.29 1.09 5.69
C PRO A 154 13.53 0.77 6.96
N GLY A 155 13.58 1.67 7.93
CA GLY A 155 12.87 1.58 9.20
C GLY A 155 13.77 1.86 10.40
N GLU A 156 13.14 2.13 11.53
CA GLU A 156 13.84 2.30 12.81
C GLU A 156 14.14 0.93 13.42
N ARG A 157 15.38 0.72 13.82
CA ARG A 157 15.80 -0.52 14.45
C ARG A 157 15.52 -0.47 15.93
N LEU A 158 14.85 -1.50 16.43
CA LEU A 158 14.65 -1.64 17.87
C LEU A 158 15.98 -1.98 18.54
N ALA A 159 16.27 -1.27 19.63
CA ALA A 159 17.42 -1.61 20.47
C ALA A 159 17.14 -2.94 21.21
N PRO A 160 18.17 -3.81 21.39
CA PRO A 160 18.04 -4.95 22.27
C PRO A 160 17.65 -4.47 23.67
N GLN A 161 16.70 -5.14 24.30
CA GLN A 161 16.41 -4.94 25.70
C GLN A 161 17.37 -5.85 26.48
N ASP A 162 18.17 -5.25 27.38
CA ASP A 162 19.05 -5.99 28.31
C ASP A 162 18.24 -6.79 29.33
#